data_f87cbec536e5c7d7d470296d87839a76
#
_entry.id   f87cbec536e5c7d7d470296d87839a76
#
_cell.length_a   1.000
_cell.length_b   1.000
_cell.length_c   1.000
_cell.angle_alpha   90.00
_cell.angle_beta   90.00
_cell.angle_gamma   90.00
#
_symmetry.space_group_name_H-M   'P 1'
#
loop_
_entity.id
_entity.type
_entity.pdbx_description
1 polymer ?
#
loop_
_entity_poly.entity_id
_entity_poly.type
_entity_poly.pdbx_seq_one_letter_code
_entity_poly.pdbx_strand_id
1 'polypeptide(L)'
;ACAPALVVNIDDFKALTPKGAEVLPEAWKEWCRDGVALRTIIGDSKDLITIDQVKTLLPRVDFLFIDGDHTYEGVRADWLTYGPMVRRGGLIAFHDLHTPSFSPHVRICELWKEIQEAGYVTTELYADPAKDWGGIGVVIVQ
;
A
#
# COMPACT_ATOMS: atom_id res chain seq x y z
N ALA A 1 -4.07 25.64 9.21
CA ALA A 1 -4.98 24.77 8.46
C ALA A 1 -4.10 23.78 7.70
N CYS A 2 -4.36 22.46 7.82
CA CYS A 2 -3.73 21.49 6.96
C CYS A 2 -4.22 21.70 5.52
N ALA A 3 -3.33 21.59 4.54
CA ALA A 3 -3.74 21.57 3.15
C ALA A 3 -4.68 20.37 2.89
N PRO A 4 -5.62 20.48 1.95
CA PRO A 4 -6.46 19.34 1.60
C PRO A 4 -5.59 18.15 1.17
N ALA A 5 -5.86 17.00 1.75
CA ALA A 5 -5.14 15.78 1.39
C ALA A 5 -5.65 15.26 0.04
N LEU A 6 -4.73 14.78 -0.80
CA LEU A 6 -5.05 13.99 -1.98
C LEU A 6 -4.72 12.53 -1.65
N VAL A 7 -5.70 11.66 -1.81
CA VAL A 7 -5.52 10.19 -1.74
C VAL A 7 -5.61 9.64 -3.15
N VAL A 8 -4.63 8.86 -3.55
CA VAL A 8 -4.67 8.09 -4.80
C VAL A 8 -4.71 6.62 -4.44
N ASN A 9 -5.75 5.93 -4.91
CA ASN A 9 -5.87 4.49 -4.83
C ASN A 9 -5.53 3.87 -6.18
N ILE A 10 -4.80 2.76 -6.16
CA ILE A 10 -4.48 1.95 -7.33
C ILE A 10 -5.04 0.56 -7.09
N ASP A 11 -5.87 0.06 -7.99
CA ASP A 11 -6.43 -1.28 -7.88
C ASP A 11 -6.82 -1.77 -9.28
N ASP A 12 -6.53 -3.01 -9.60
CA ASP A 12 -6.97 -3.63 -10.85
C ASP A 12 -8.37 -4.28 -10.74
N PHE A 13 -8.90 -4.35 -9.51
CA PHE A 13 -10.20 -4.93 -9.15
C PHE A 13 -10.43 -6.38 -9.62
N LYS A 14 -9.37 -7.11 -10.00
CA LYS A 14 -9.50 -8.50 -10.47
C LYS A 14 -10.03 -9.45 -9.40
N ALA A 15 -9.73 -9.17 -8.14
CA ALA A 15 -10.24 -9.96 -7.01
C ALA A 15 -11.73 -9.72 -6.71
N LEU A 16 -12.34 -8.69 -7.30
CA LEU A 16 -13.73 -8.34 -7.07
C LEU A 16 -14.63 -8.88 -8.17
N THR A 17 -15.92 -9.10 -7.82
CA THR A 17 -16.93 -9.30 -8.85
C THR A 17 -17.10 -8.02 -9.69
N PRO A 18 -17.54 -8.10 -10.96
CA PRO A 18 -17.77 -6.92 -11.79
C PRO A 18 -18.60 -5.84 -11.08
N LYS A 19 -19.64 -6.25 -10.33
CA LYS A 19 -20.48 -5.33 -9.55
C LYS A 19 -19.69 -4.67 -8.39
N GLY A 20 -18.81 -5.39 -7.74
CA GLY A 20 -17.95 -4.82 -6.68
C GLY A 20 -16.98 -3.79 -7.24
N ALA A 21 -16.37 -4.07 -8.39
CA ALA A 21 -15.47 -3.14 -9.07
C ALA A 21 -16.16 -1.83 -9.50
N GLU A 22 -17.46 -1.85 -9.80
CA GLU A 22 -18.23 -0.65 -10.14
C GLU A 22 -18.60 0.20 -8.90
N VAL A 23 -18.90 -0.44 -7.77
CA VAL A 23 -19.45 0.22 -6.58
C VAL A 23 -18.39 0.78 -5.66
N LEU A 24 -17.26 0.08 -5.47
CA LEU A 24 -16.25 0.48 -4.49
C LEU A 24 -15.65 1.87 -4.73
N PRO A 25 -15.30 2.29 -5.96
CA PRO A 25 -14.79 3.64 -6.19
C PRO A 25 -15.75 4.74 -5.76
N GLU A 26 -17.05 4.54 -5.90
CA GLU A 26 -18.06 5.51 -5.45
C GLU A 26 -18.22 5.48 -3.92
N ALA A 27 -18.23 4.29 -3.30
CA ALA A 27 -18.30 4.17 -1.84
C ALA A 27 -17.09 4.84 -1.15
N TRP A 28 -15.91 4.75 -1.73
CA TRP A 28 -14.72 5.42 -1.17
C TRP A 28 -14.81 6.94 -1.21
N LYS A 29 -15.50 7.53 -2.21
CA LYS A 29 -15.75 8.97 -2.26
C LYS A 29 -16.57 9.45 -1.07
N GLU A 30 -17.52 8.65 -0.58
CA GLU A 30 -18.33 8.96 0.59
C GLU A 30 -17.51 8.98 1.89
N TRP A 31 -16.42 8.21 1.94
CA TRP A 31 -15.54 8.14 3.11
C TRP A 31 -14.52 9.27 3.15
N CYS A 32 -14.25 9.91 2.01
CA CYS A 32 -13.38 11.08 1.93
C CYS A 32 -14.15 12.31 2.37
N ARG A 33 -14.05 12.65 3.66
CA ARG A 33 -14.70 13.84 4.27
C ARG A 33 -13.74 15.02 4.29
N ASP A 34 -14.31 16.22 4.47
CA ASP A 34 -13.60 17.44 4.91
C ASP A 34 -12.43 17.88 4.01
N GLY A 35 -12.64 17.91 2.69
CA GLY A 35 -11.66 18.44 1.75
C GLY A 35 -10.59 17.46 1.28
N VAL A 36 -10.73 16.16 1.60
CA VAL A 36 -9.89 15.11 1.01
C VAL A 36 -10.36 14.83 -0.41
N ALA A 37 -9.46 14.97 -1.39
CA ALA A 37 -9.73 14.56 -2.76
C ALA A 37 -9.31 13.09 -2.93
N LEU A 38 -10.19 12.27 -3.51
CA LEU A 38 -9.87 10.90 -3.89
C LEU A 38 -9.73 10.78 -5.42
N ARG A 39 -8.70 10.08 -5.85
CA ARG A 39 -8.51 9.62 -7.23
C ARG A 39 -8.31 8.11 -7.22
N THR A 40 -9.00 7.41 -8.09
CA THR A 40 -8.80 5.97 -8.32
C THR A 40 -8.19 5.78 -9.70
N ILE A 41 -7.07 5.08 -9.75
CA ILE A 41 -6.43 4.62 -10.96
C ILE A 41 -6.73 3.12 -11.06
N ILE A 42 -7.46 2.72 -12.10
CA ILE A 42 -7.77 1.31 -12.35
C ILE A 42 -6.64 0.73 -13.20
N GLY A 43 -5.87 -0.17 -12.62
CA GLY A 43 -4.74 -0.79 -13.31
C GLY A 43 -3.85 -1.60 -12.36
N ASP A 44 -2.99 -2.42 -12.94
CA ASP A 44 -1.94 -3.11 -12.20
C ASP A 44 -0.88 -2.10 -11.74
N SER A 45 -0.51 -2.13 -10.46
CA SER A 45 0.51 -1.24 -9.88
C SER A 45 1.88 -1.37 -10.55
N LYS A 46 2.13 -2.49 -11.25
CA LYS A 46 3.38 -2.79 -11.97
C LYS A 46 3.39 -2.30 -13.42
N ASP A 47 2.23 -1.91 -13.96
CA ASP A 47 2.14 -1.43 -15.34
C ASP A 47 2.74 -0.03 -15.49
N LEU A 48 3.56 0.17 -16.52
CA LEU A 48 4.23 1.46 -16.77
C LEU A 48 3.25 2.61 -16.93
N ILE A 49 2.08 2.39 -17.52
CA ILE A 49 1.03 3.40 -17.68
C ILE A 49 0.48 3.81 -16.32
N THR A 50 0.18 2.84 -15.44
CA THR A 50 -0.27 3.08 -14.07
C THR A 50 0.78 3.87 -13.28
N ILE A 51 2.03 3.44 -13.36
CA ILE A 51 3.17 4.09 -12.67
C ILE A 51 3.33 5.54 -13.13
N ASP A 52 3.25 5.82 -14.43
CA ASP A 52 3.38 7.17 -14.98
C ASP A 52 2.23 8.08 -14.54
N GLN A 53 1.00 7.56 -14.53
CA GLN A 53 -0.17 8.29 -14.03
C GLN A 53 -0.01 8.65 -12.55
N VAL A 54 0.42 7.70 -11.71
CA VAL A 54 0.65 7.97 -10.28
C VAL A 54 1.73 9.02 -10.08
N LYS A 55 2.88 8.89 -10.74
CA LYS A 55 4.00 9.84 -10.63
C LYS A 55 3.64 11.24 -11.11
N THR A 56 2.75 11.32 -12.10
CA THR A 56 2.25 12.61 -12.59
C THR A 56 1.32 13.28 -11.58
N LEU A 57 0.43 12.50 -10.93
CA LEU A 57 -0.52 13.01 -9.93
C LEU A 57 0.15 13.31 -8.59
N LEU A 58 1.08 12.46 -8.18
CA LEU A 58 1.74 12.49 -6.88
C LEU A 58 3.25 12.37 -7.06
N PRO A 59 3.96 13.42 -7.43
CA PRO A 59 5.43 13.37 -7.56
C PRO A 59 6.11 13.10 -6.20
N ARG A 60 5.40 13.33 -5.10
CA ARG A 60 5.86 13.10 -3.73
C ARG A 60 4.69 12.83 -2.81
N VAL A 61 4.85 11.88 -1.85
CA VAL A 61 3.79 11.49 -0.91
C VAL A 61 4.30 11.53 0.53
N ASP A 62 3.38 11.73 1.46
CA ASP A 62 3.65 11.68 2.90
C ASP A 62 3.50 10.27 3.46
N PHE A 63 2.61 9.49 2.86
CA PHE A 63 2.25 8.15 3.30
C PHE A 63 1.97 7.25 2.10
N LEU A 64 2.54 6.05 2.13
CA LEU A 64 2.29 4.97 1.19
C LEU A 64 1.76 3.76 1.96
N PHE A 65 0.66 3.16 1.52
CA PHE A 65 0.15 1.89 2.03
C PHE A 65 0.21 0.84 0.94
N ILE A 66 0.93 -0.24 1.17
CA ILE A 66 1.12 -1.36 0.24
C ILE A 66 0.26 -2.53 0.72
N ASP A 67 -0.79 -2.83 -0.03
CA ASP A 67 -1.80 -3.86 0.25
C ASP A 67 -2.32 -4.49 -1.06
N GLY A 68 -1.41 -4.68 -2.03
CA GLY A 68 -1.74 -5.20 -3.35
C GLY A 68 -1.44 -6.69 -3.50
N ASP A 69 -0.47 -7.01 -4.34
CA ASP A 69 0.00 -8.38 -4.58
C ASP A 69 0.88 -8.85 -3.41
N HIS A 70 0.35 -9.78 -2.58
CA HIS A 70 1.02 -10.27 -1.38
C HIS A 70 2.13 -11.31 -1.65
N THR A 71 2.44 -11.61 -2.91
CA THR A 71 3.65 -12.38 -3.24
C THR A 71 4.90 -11.56 -2.94
N TYR A 72 6.03 -12.23 -2.70
CA TYR A 72 7.31 -11.53 -2.50
C TYR A 72 7.65 -10.62 -3.68
N GLU A 73 7.45 -11.10 -4.90
CA GLU A 73 7.73 -10.37 -6.14
C GLU A 73 6.83 -9.14 -6.28
N GLY A 74 5.53 -9.27 -5.94
CA GLY A 74 4.55 -8.19 -6.01
C GLY A 74 4.84 -7.08 -5.02
N VAL A 75 4.93 -7.41 -3.74
CA VAL A 75 5.21 -6.42 -2.69
C VAL A 75 6.57 -5.74 -2.89
N ARG A 76 7.57 -6.49 -3.38
CA ARG A 76 8.90 -5.94 -3.70
C ARG A 76 8.84 -4.96 -4.87
N ALA A 77 8.05 -5.25 -5.90
CA ALA A 77 7.86 -4.34 -7.02
C ALA A 77 7.22 -3.02 -6.57
N ASP A 78 6.18 -3.08 -5.74
CA ASP A 78 5.53 -1.89 -5.18
C ASP A 78 6.48 -1.08 -4.29
N TRP A 79 7.23 -1.74 -3.40
CA TRP A 79 8.26 -1.11 -2.57
C TRP A 79 9.29 -0.34 -3.41
N LEU A 80 9.84 -0.97 -4.45
CA LEU A 80 10.89 -0.36 -5.29
C LEU A 80 10.35 0.75 -6.20
N THR A 81 9.09 0.65 -6.62
CA THR A 81 8.46 1.59 -7.55
C THR A 81 7.97 2.85 -6.84
N TYR A 82 7.26 2.68 -5.71
CA TYR A 82 6.56 3.76 -5.02
C TYR A 82 7.25 4.22 -3.75
N GLY A 83 8.03 3.37 -3.10
CA GLY A 83 8.79 3.73 -1.90
C GLY A 83 9.64 4.99 -2.06
N PRO A 84 10.39 5.16 -3.17
CA PRO A 84 11.19 6.37 -3.41
C PRO A 84 10.37 7.67 -3.56
N MET A 85 9.06 7.57 -3.74
CA MET A 85 8.18 8.75 -3.82
C MET A 85 7.84 9.29 -2.41
N VAL A 86 8.02 8.50 -1.37
CA VAL A 86 7.75 8.93 0.00
C VAL A 86 8.84 9.87 0.47
N ARG A 87 8.43 11.04 0.97
CA ARG A 87 9.39 12.05 1.45
C ARG A 87 10.13 11.60 2.71
N ARG A 88 11.25 12.22 3.01
CA ARG A 88 11.92 12.05 4.31
C ARG A 88 10.98 12.42 5.45
N GLY A 89 10.96 11.59 6.49
CA GLY A 89 10.01 11.68 7.61
C GLY A 89 8.60 11.20 7.27
N GLY A 90 8.37 10.73 6.04
CA GLY A 90 7.13 10.07 5.66
C GLY A 90 7.12 8.60 6.08
N LEU A 91 5.98 7.94 5.88
CA LEU A 91 5.75 6.57 6.33
C LEU A 91 5.40 5.67 5.14
N ILE A 92 5.88 4.43 5.21
CA ILE A 92 5.45 3.36 4.31
C ILE A 92 4.91 2.23 5.17
N ALA A 93 3.66 1.83 4.95
CA ALA A 93 3.03 0.75 5.66
C ALA A 93 2.77 -0.45 4.72
N PHE A 94 2.96 -1.65 5.26
CA PHE A 94 2.73 -2.93 4.59
C PHE A 94 1.64 -3.69 5.34
N HIS A 95 0.66 -4.21 4.62
CA HIS A 95 -0.35 -5.10 5.18
C HIS A 95 0.14 -6.55 5.21
N ASP A 96 -0.46 -7.38 6.07
CA ASP A 96 -0.25 -8.82 6.17
C ASP A 96 1.22 -9.26 6.34
N LEU A 97 1.90 -8.75 7.37
CA LEU A 97 3.29 -9.10 7.68
C LEU A 97 3.52 -10.60 7.93
N HIS A 98 2.53 -11.30 8.45
CA HIS A 98 2.64 -12.74 8.71
C HIS A 98 2.12 -13.55 7.53
N THR A 99 2.86 -14.60 7.18
CA THR A 99 2.39 -15.61 6.23
C THR A 99 1.46 -16.58 6.96
N PRO A 100 0.15 -16.54 6.73
CA PRO A 100 -0.75 -17.45 7.40
C PRO A 100 -0.56 -18.88 6.86
N SER A 101 -0.71 -19.87 7.74
CA SER A 101 -0.56 -21.28 7.39
C SER A 101 -1.52 -21.74 6.27
N PHE A 102 -2.68 -21.10 6.18
CA PHE A 102 -3.70 -21.36 5.14
C PHE A 102 -3.45 -20.63 3.81
N SER A 103 -2.46 -19.74 3.74
CA SER A 103 -2.20 -18.88 2.57
C SER A 103 -0.70 -18.68 2.33
N PRO A 104 0.04 -19.74 1.95
CA PRO A 104 1.50 -19.70 1.87
C PRO A 104 2.07 -18.81 0.75
N HIS A 105 1.21 -18.28 -0.12
CA HIS A 105 1.61 -17.31 -1.14
C HIS A 105 1.77 -15.88 -0.59
N VAL A 106 1.24 -15.59 0.61
CA VAL A 106 1.48 -14.33 1.31
C VAL A 106 2.91 -14.36 1.85
N ARG A 107 3.81 -13.60 1.21
CA ARG A 107 5.25 -13.65 1.47
C ARG A 107 5.83 -12.25 1.78
N ILE A 108 5.01 -11.35 2.30
CA ILE A 108 5.43 -10.00 2.68
C ILE A 108 6.51 -10.04 3.77
N CYS A 109 6.42 -11.04 4.67
CA CYS A 109 7.41 -11.25 5.73
C CYS A 109 8.86 -11.38 5.21
N GLU A 110 9.06 -11.88 4.00
CA GLU A 110 10.40 -12.04 3.41
C GLU A 110 11.00 -10.67 3.06
N LEU A 111 10.24 -9.83 2.34
CA LEU A 111 10.67 -8.45 2.07
C LEU A 111 10.82 -7.63 3.36
N TRP A 112 9.91 -7.84 4.32
CA TRP A 112 9.95 -7.14 5.60
C TRP A 112 11.27 -7.40 6.35
N LYS A 113 11.71 -8.65 6.35
CA LYS A 113 12.99 -9.04 6.94
C LYS A 113 14.17 -8.37 6.23
N GLU A 114 14.17 -8.31 4.90
CA GLU A 114 15.21 -7.62 4.13
C GLU A 114 15.27 -6.12 4.47
N ILE A 115 14.09 -5.47 4.62
CA ILE A 115 13.99 -4.06 5.01
C ILE A 115 14.61 -3.84 6.41
N GLN A 116 14.31 -4.72 7.37
CA GLN A 116 14.87 -4.65 8.72
C GLN A 116 16.39 -4.88 8.70
N GLU A 117 16.86 -5.89 7.98
CA GLU A 117 18.29 -6.21 7.82
C GLU A 117 19.08 -5.10 7.11
N ALA A 118 18.41 -4.35 6.19
CA ALA A 118 19.00 -3.16 5.56
C ALA A 118 19.10 -1.94 6.48
N GLY A 119 18.59 -2.02 7.72
CA GLY A 119 18.73 -1.00 8.74
C GLY A 119 17.72 0.14 8.69
N TYR A 120 16.60 -0.05 7.99
CA TYR A 120 15.50 0.92 8.04
C TYR A 120 14.90 1.01 9.45
N VAL A 121 14.41 2.19 9.83
CA VAL A 121 13.66 2.37 11.08
C VAL A 121 12.25 1.80 10.88
N THR A 122 11.95 0.74 11.61
CA THR A 122 10.72 -0.02 11.45
C THR A 122 9.96 -0.17 12.76
N THR A 123 8.65 -0.35 12.68
CA THR A 123 7.79 -0.79 13.79
C THR A 123 6.70 -1.73 13.27
N GLU A 124 6.16 -2.57 14.13
CA GLU A 124 5.12 -3.53 13.80
C GLU A 124 3.91 -3.31 14.69
N LEU A 125 2.71 -3.42 14.11
CA LEU A 125 1.43 -3.22 14.78
C LEU A 125 0.58 -4.48 14.59
N TYR A 126 0.12 -5.07 15.69
CA TYR A 126 -0.73 -6.25 15.71
C TYR A 126 -1.97 -5.99 16.56
N ALA A 127 -3.15 -6.34 16.03
CA ALA A 127 -4.38 -6.30 16.79
C ALA A 127 -4.40 -7.43 17.87
N ASP A 128 -3.83 -8.60 17.53
CA ASP A 128 -3.68 -9.76 18.41
C ASP A 128 -2.35 -10.45 18.08
N PRO A 129 -1.31 -10.29 18.91
CA PRO A 129 0.01 -10.90 18.67
C PRO A 129 0.02 -12.43 18.72
N ALA A 130 -1.04 -13.06 19.21
CA ALA A 130 -1.15 -14.53 19.25
C ALA A 130 -1.60 -15.15 17.92
N LYS A 131 -2.04 -14.32 16.95
CA LYS A 131 -2.44 -14.80 15.63
C LYS A 131 -1.23 -14.94 14.72
N ASP A 132 -1.26 -15.98 13.89
CA ASP A 132 -0.25 -16.27 12.85
C ASP A 132 -0.55 -15.60 11.49
N TRP A 133 -1.40 -14.56 11.48
CA TRP A 133 -1.80 -13.85 10.26
C TRP A 133 -2.02 -12.36 10.53
N GLY A 134 -1.94 -11.56 9.47
CA GLY A 134 -2.15 -10.11 9.53
C GLY A 134 -0.91 -9.35 10.01
N GLY A 135 -1.15 -8.24 10.68
CA GLY A 135 -0.11 -7.31 11.11
C GLY A 135 0.19 -6.23 10.07
N ILE A 136 0.63 -5.08 10.58
CA ILE A 136 1.06 -3.95 9.74
C ILE A 136 2.50 -3.61 10.11
N GLY A 137 3.39 -3.64 9.10
CA GLY A 137 4.73 -3.12 9.22
C GLY A 137 4.80 -1.66 8.78
N VAL A 138 5.49 -0.82 9.53
CA VAL A 138 5.67 0.59 9.20
C VAL A 138 7.16 0.92 9.13
N VAL A 139 7.57 1.51 8.01
CA VAL A 139 8.91 2.08 7.79
C VAL A 139 8.83 3.59 7.91
N ILE A 140 9.77 4.19 8.64
CA ILE A 140 9.98 5.64 8.67
C ILE A 140 11.10 5.98 7.69
N VAL A 141 10.78 6.75 6.64
CA VAL A 141 11.75 7.17 5.62
C VAL A 141 12.71 8.22 6.19
N GLN A 142 14.01 7.93 6.16
CA GLN A 142 15.07 8.79 6.69
C GLN A 142 15.65 9.76 5.65
#